data_8742ebbef45adada76d751c004ae2cab
#
_entry.id   8742ebbef45adada76d751c004ae2cab
#
_cell.length_a   1.000
_cell.length_b   1.000
_cell.length_c   1.000
_cell.angle_alpha   90.00
_cell.angle_beta   90.00
_cell.angle_gamma   90.00
#
_symmetry.space_group_name_H-M   'P 1'
#
loop_
_entity.id
_entity.type
_entity.pdbx_description
1 polymer ?
#
loop_
_entity_poly.entity_id
_entity_poly.type
_entity_poly.pdbx_seq_one_letter_code
_entity_poly.pdbx_strand_id
1 'polypeptide(L)'
;MSETLMEQCRLREQHKRRNACIAAIVTVVLVLAVAGGVWWTAGDGSALVRNMFKPKATPATQPVVNSTAAFAYRTAPEFLAMETGDRDTGNVNYSPASMWMALAIAAQGANGTTRSQLNELLGSGSLADSDYQSLLSSINGQYSGAKSEMSAANSLWIDNDYSLASDYQSTVKKMFEAEVTTLPFDDQAAAKMSDWIAKHTNGSLKPKITLRDREVLSIINTVYADGRWKDPFEEQSTGNGTFHGEAGDAQVPMMHRTFSQMAYGHDEYNTWQRVEIPFDNGGNLAIVLPAEGHFDELAGDAEKLSWAFGTCSTASLGEGAMGCAADSMPGWGVSVNSVMVNVTLPRFTIDSMFDSEATIKAFEKLGVTDAFSAGDADFTKMIDTGSHGENLYIGSILQGTRIEVNEAGAKAMSFTKVGADSVSAPVDNVEFTVDRPFLYSYVTPDGIPLFIGAVRNLGGVGGEN
;
A
#
# COMPACT_ATOMS: atom_id res chain seq x y z
N MET A 1 -16.57 43.52 -52.73
CA MET A 1 -16.35 42.12 -53.16
C MET A 1 -14.92 41.62 -52.92
N SER A 2 -13.98 42.49 -52.47
CA SER A 2 -12.58 42.10 -52.18
C SER A 2 -12.30 41.73 -50.73
N GLU A 3 -13.00 42.30 -49.74
CA GLU A 3 -12.78 42.03 -48.31
C GLU A 3 -13.24 40.64 -47.89
N THR A 4 -14.37 40.18 -48.40
CA THR A 4 -14.93 38.87 -48.08
C THR A 4 -14.04 37.69 -48.61
N LEU A 5 -13.36 37.94 -49.74
CA LEU A 5 -12.44 36.92 -50.32
C LEU A 5 -11.14 36.81 -49.53
N MET A 6 -10.63 37.94 -49.01
CA MET A 6 -9.40 37.94 -48.16
C MET A 6 -9.67 37.31 -46.80
N GLU A 7 -10.85 37.51 -46.24
CA GLU A 7 -11.23 36.88 -44.97
C GLU A 7 -11.43 35.37 -45.10
N GLN A 8 -12.03 34.91 -46.20
CA GLN A 8 -12.13 33.50 -46.52
C GLN A 8 -10.76 32.83 -46.77
N CYS A 9 -9.82 33.57 -47.40
CA CYS A 9 -8.45 33.05 -47.55
C CYS A 9 -7.71 32.95 -46.22
N ARG A 10 -7.86 33.93 -45.30
CA ARG A 10 -7.30 33.90 -43.95
C ARG A 10 -7.84 32.74 -43.13
N LEU A 11 -9.14 32.50 -43.15
CA LEU A 11 -9.79 31.39 -42.47
C LEU A 11 -9.34 30.04 -43.02
N ARG A 12 -9.15 29.91 -44.34
CA ARG A 12 -8.61 28.68 -44.96
C ARG A 12 -7.13 28.42 -44.59
N GLU A 13 -6.31 29.47 -44.49
CA GLU A 13 -4.92 29.31 -44.00
C GLU A 13 -4.84 28.95 -42.54
N GLN A 14 -5.69 29.55 -41.69
CA GLN A 14 -5.78 29.18 -40.28
C GLN A 14 -6.24 27.72 -40.09
N HIS A 15 -7.23 27.27 -40.87
CA HIS A 15 -7.66 25.86 -40.86
C HIS A 15 -6.58 24.91 -41.38
N LYS A 16 -5.82 25.28 -42.42
CA LYS A 16 -4.70 24.49 -42.92
C LYS A 16 -3.58 24.36 -41.85
N ARG A 17 -3.20 25.48 -41.20
CA ARG A 17 -2.18 25.47 -40.13
C ARG A 17 -2.65 24.66 -38.93
N ARG A 18 -3.92 24.79 -38.51
CA ARG A 18 -4.50 23.99 -37.41
C ARG A 18 -4.53 22.50 -37.74
N ASN A 19 -4.94 22.16 -38.96
CA ASN A 19 -4.95 20.76 -39.41
C ASN A 19 -3.54 20.17 -39.56
N ALA A 20 -2.56 20.98 -40.00
CA ALA A 20 -1.15 20.58 -40.04
C ALA A 20 -0.56 20.37 -38.62
N CYS A 21 -0.90 21.25 -37.67
CA CYS A 21 -0.52 21.06 -36.26
C CYS A 21 -1.18 19.81 -35.65
N ILE A 22 -2.47 19.58 -35.91
CA ILE A 22 -3.18 18.38 -35.45
C ILE A 22 -2.57 17.12 -36.09
N ALA A 23 -2.28 17.14 -37.39
CA ALA A 23 -1.61 16.05 -38.08
C ALA A 23 -0.20 15.79 -37.52
N ALA A 24 0.57 16.85 -37.22
CA ALA A 24 1.89 16.72 -36.59
C ALA A 24 1.80 16.14 -35.20
N ILE A 25 0.82 16.58 -34.38
CA ILE A 25 0.59 16.05 -33.03
C ILE A 25 0.16 14.57 -33.12
N VAL A 26 -0.75 14.22 -34.01
CA VAL A 26 -1.19 12.82 -34.24
C VAL A 26 -0.02 11.97 -34.73
N THR A 27 0.84 12.49 -35.60
CA THR A 27 2.04 11.76 -36.07
C THR A 27 3.05 11.56 -34.94
N VAL A 28 3.28 12.58 -34.09
CA VAL A 28 4.15 12.47 -32.91
C VAL A 28 3.56 11.47 -31.90
N VAL A 29 2.25 11.48 -31.67
CA VAL A 29 1.57 10.51 -30.80
C VAL A 29 1.63 9.09 -31.39
N LEU A 30 1.49 8.92 -32.71
CA LEU A 30 1.63 7.63 -33.39
C LEU A 30 3.08 7.13 -33.39
N VAL A 31 4.06 8.01 -33.60
CA VAL A 31 5.50 7.63 -33.51
C VAL A 31 5.87 7.30 -32.06
N LEU A 32 5.35 8.01 -31.08
CA LEU A 32 5.50 7.66 -29.66
C LEU A 32 4.77 6.36 -29.32
N ALA A 33 3.61 6.07 -29.93
CA ALA A 33 2.90 4.82 -29.73
C ALA A 33 3.60 3.62 -30.38
N VAL A 34 4.27 3.79 -31.55
CA VAL A 34 5.05 2.74 -32.22
C VAL A 34 6.42 2.55 -31.54
N ALA A 35 7.09 3.64 -31.15
CA ALA A 35 8.32 3.56 -30.33
C ALA A 35 8.01 3.05 -28.92
N GLY A 36 6.86 3.43 -28.34
CA GLY A 36 6.37 2.93 -27.06
C GLY A 36 5.97 1.47 -27.10
N GLY A 37 5.51 0.95 -28.24
CA GLY A 37 5.18 -0.48 -28.41
C GLY A 37 6.37 -1.41 -28.24
N VAL A 38 7.58 -0.97 -28.56
CA VAL A 38 8.83 -1.72 -28.33
C VAL A 38 9.35 -1.49 -26.90
N TRP A 39 9.05 -0.34 -26.28
CA TRP A 39 9.39 -0.03 -24.90
C TRP A 39 8.40 -0.58 -23.88
N TRP A 40 7.15 -0.80 -24.28
CA TRP A 40 6.09 -1.33 -23.41
C TRP A 40 6.33 -2.79 -22.98
N THR A 41 7.14 -3.53 -23.73
CA THR A 41 7.54 -4.90 -23.36
C THR A 41 8.76 -4.95 -22.43
N ALA A 42 9.40 -3.81 -22.12
CA ALA A 42 10.56 -3.71 -21.25
C ALA A 42 10.21 -2.83 -20.01
N GLY A 43 9.47 -3.38 -19.09
CA GLY A 43 9.10 -2.93 -17.71
C GLY A 43 9.21 -1.44 -17.30
N ASP A 44 10.36 -0.81 -17.45
CA ASP A 44 10.64 0.56 -16.96
C ASP A 44 9.97 1.70 -17.75
N GLY A 45 9.76 1.52 -19.05
CA GLY A 45 9.15 2.55 -19.89
C GLY A 45 7.67 2.78 -19.60
N SER A 46 6.96 1.75 -19.15
CA SER A 46 5.53 1.83 -18.86
C SER A 46 5.23 2.59 -17.55
N ALA A 47 6.08 2.45 -16.54
CA ALA A 47 5.94 3.18 -15.28
C ALA A 47 6.22 4.67 -15.46
N LEU A 48 7.29 5.03 -16.19
CA LEU A 48 7.61 6.43 -16.51
C LEU A 48 6.50 7.13 -17.29
N VAL A 49 5.90 6.46 -18.29
CA VAL A 49 4.81 7.05 -19.08
C VAL A 49 3.53 7.19 -18.25
N ARG A 50 3.19 6.19 -17.42
CA ARG A 50 2.04 6.29 -16.51
C ARG A 50 2.21 7.43 -15.52
N ASN A 51 3.41 7.57 -14.95
CA ASN A 51 3.73 8.60 -13.97
C ASN A 51 3.72 10.02 -14.56
N MET A 52 4.06 10.22 -15.83
CA MET A 52 4.04 11.54 -16.48
C MET A 52 2.67 12.24 -16.47
N PHE A 53 1.58 11.51 -16.30
CA PHE A 53 0.22 12.04 -16.31
C PHE A 53 -0.43 12.08 -14.92
N LYS A 54 0.24 11.58 -13.88
CA LYS A 54 -0.25 11.67 -12.50
C LYS A 54 -0.09 13.10 -11.96
N PRO A 55 -1.04 13.60 -11.17
CA PRO A 55 -0.85 14.86 -10.45
C PRO A 55 0.34 14.74 -9.50
N LYS A 56 0.97 15.88 -9.19
CA LYS A 56 2.03 15.90 -8.18
C LYS A 56 1.47 15.45 -6.83
N ALA A 57 2.20 14.58 -6.13
CA ALA A 57 1.84 14.17 -4.79
C ALA A 57 1.75 15.39 -3.85
N THR A 58 0.72 15.42 -3.03
CA THR A 58 0.58 16.36 -1.92
C THR A 58 0.73 15.55 -0.63
N PRO A 59 1.55 15.99 0.32
CA PRO A 59 1.71 15.27 1.59
C PRO A 59 0.38 15.05 2.30
N ALA A 60 0.21 13.88 2.90
CA ALA A 60 -0.90 13.60 3.77
C ALA A 60 -0.84 14.49 5.02
N THR A 61 -2.00 14.89 5.55
CA THR A 61 -2.07 15.68 6.77
C THR A 61 -1.69 14.83 7.99
N GLN A 62 -1.06 15.44 8.99
CA GLN A 62 -0.62 14.71 10.18
C GLN A 62 -1.75 13.97 10.90
N PRO A 63 -2.99 14.51 11.02
CA PRO A 63 -4.10 13.77 11.60
C PRO A 63 -4.39 12.42 10.92
N VAL A 64 -4.43 12.37 9.59
CA VAL A 64 -4.70 11.10 8.89
C VAL A 64 -3.50 10.15 8.91
N VAL A 65 -2.28 10.67 8.91
CA VAL A 65 -1.07 9.84 9.10
C VAL A 65 -1.10 9.17 10.47
N ASN A 66 -1.39 9.93 11.53
CA ASN A 66 -1.49 9.40 12.89
C ASN A 66 -2.63 8.36 13.01
N SER A 67 -3.78 8.64 12.42
CA SER A 67 -4.95 7.75 12.41
C SER A 67 -4.62 6.42 11.71
N THR A 68 -4.08 6.46 10.50
CA THR A 68 -3.71 5.25 9.73
C THR A 68 -2.59 4.46 10.41
N ALA A 69 -1.60 5.10 10.99
CA ALA A 69 -0.52 4.43 11.71
C ALA A 69 -1.02 3.77 13.00
N ALA A 70 -1.84 4.48 13.80
CA ALA A 70 -2.43 3.91 15.02
C ALA A 70 -3.31 2.69 14.71
N PHE A 71 -4.15 2.77 13.67
CA PHE A 71 -4.93 1.65 13.19
C PHE A 71 -4.04 0.48 12.75
N ALA A 72 -3.00 0.76 11.98
CA ALA A 72 -2.10 -0.25 11.46
C ALA A 72 -1.47 -1.08 12.57
N TYR A 73 -0.90 -0.44 13.58
CA TYR A 73 -0.24 -1.17 14.68
C TYR A 73 -1.24 -1.81 15.64
N ARG A 74 -2.41 -1.19 15.87
CA ARG A 74 -3.46 -1.78 16.69
C ARG A 74 -4.03 -3.07 16.10
N THR A 75 -4.17 -3.14 14.78
CA THR A 75 -4.75 -4.29 14.09
C THR A 75 -3.73 -5.35 13.70
N ALA A 76 -2.47 -4.96 13.47
CA ALA A 76 -1.43 -5.87 12.98
C ALA A 76 -1.30 -7.19 13.78
N PRO A 77 -1.33 -7.22 15.14
CA PRO A 77 -1.22 -8.47 15.88
C PRO A 77 -2.27 -9.50 15.48
N GLU A 78 -3.52 -9.08 15.30
CA GLU A 78 -4.60 -9.99 14.92
C GLU A 78 -4.42 -10.53 13.50
N PHE A 79 -3.97 -9.67 12.56
CA PHE A 79 -3.79 -10.06 11.16
C PHE A 79 -2.51 -10.87 10.93
N LEU A 80 -1.42 -10.55 11.62
CA LEU A 80 -0.15 -11.29 11.51
C LEU A 80 -0.22 -12.71 12.12
N ALA A 81 -1.23 -12.98 12.96
CA ALA A 81 -1.50 -14.29 13.54
C ALA A 81 -2.48 -15.13 12.69
N MET A 82 -3.07 -14.57 11.61
CA MET A 82 -4.03 -15.31 10.79
C MET A 82 -3.34 -16.29 9.85
N GLU A 83 -3.98 -17.45 9.65
CA GLU A 83 -3.65 -18.31 8.53
C GLU A 83 -4.12 -17.64 7.24
N THR A 84 -3.20 -17.42 6.31
CA THR A 84 -3.48 -16.91 4.96
C THR A 84 -3.38 -18.04 3.94
N GLY A 85 -3.71 -17.76 2.66
CA GLY A 85 -3.67 -18.77 1.60
C GLY A 85 -2.30 -19.45 1.40
N ASP A 86 -1.22 -18.85 1.88
CA ASP A 86 0.12 -19.42 1.90
C ASP A 86 0.33 -20.28 3.17
N ARG A 87 -0.43 -21.37 3.25
CA ARG A 87 -0.51 -22.25 4.43
C ARG A 87 0.81 -22.95 4.77
N ASP A 88 1.67 -23.12 3.77
CA ASP A 88 2.89 -23.90 3.94
C ASP A 88 4.03 -23.10 4.60
N THR A 89 3.98 -21.77 4.51
CA THR A 89 5.03 -20.89 5.01
C THR A 89 4.67 -20.16 6.29
N GLY A 90 3.38 -19.96 6.59
CA GLY A 90 2.92 -19.13 7.71
C GLY A 90 3.25 -17.63 7.53
N ASN A 91 3.68 -17.24 6.34
CA ASN A 91 3.99 -15.85 6.03
C ASN A 91 2.72 -15.03 5.82
N VAL A 92 2.76 -13.78 6.24
CA VAL A 92 1.62 -12.86 6.12
C VAL A 92 2.07 -11.53 5.55
N ASN A 93 1.30 -11.02 4.60
CA ASN A 93 1.36 -9.64 4.13
C ASN A 93 -0.01 -9.00 4.33
N TYR A 94 -0.13 -8.02 5.20
CA TYR A 94 -1.36 -7.31 5.56
C TYR A 94 -1.30 -5.87 5.07
N SER A 95 -2.38 -5.36 4.48
CA SER A 95 -2.48 -3.94 4.11
C SER A 95 -3.42 -3.18 5.04
N PRO A 96 -2.91 -2.59 6.13
CA PRO A 96 -3.73 -1.78 7.04
C PRO A 96 -4.32 -0.56 6.35
N ALA A 97 -3.61 0.09 5.45
CA ALA A 97 -4.11 1.25 4.72
C ALA A 97 -5.34 0.92 3.86
N SER A 98 -5.33 -0.25 3.18
CA SER A 98 -6.48 -0.75 2.42
C SER A 98 -7.68 -0.99 3.33
N MET A 99 -7.47 -1.68 4.44
CA MET A 99 -8.53 -2.01 5.40
C MET A 99 -9.10 -0.75 6.06
N TRP A 100 -8.22 0.18 6.46
CA TRP A 100 -8.62 1.47 7.01
C TRP A 100 -9.53 2.25 6.06
N MET A 101 -9.17 2.33 4.76
CA MET A 101 -9.98 3.04 3.76
C MET A 101 -11.35 2.38 3.55
N ALA A 102 -11.41 1.05 3.45
CA ALA A 102 -12.67 0.33 3.30
C ALA A 102 -13.62 0.56 4.49
N LEU A 103 -13.10 0.45 5.72
CA LEU A 103 -13.88 0.71 6.93
C LEU A 103 -14.23 2.19 7.08
N ALA A 104 -13.37 3.12 6.66
CA ALA A 104 -13.65 4.56 6.68
C ALA A 104 -14.79 4.92 5.71
N ILE A 105 -14.86 4.29 4.54
CA ILE A 105 -15.98 4.42 3.60
C ILE A 105 -17.27 3.91 4.26
N ALA A 106 -17.24 2.74 4.91
CA ALA A 106 -18.39 2.20 5.63
C ALA A 106 -18.85 3.14 6.76
N ALA A 107 -17.91 3.71 7.52
CA ALA A 107 -18.19 4.63 8.62
C ALA A 107 -18.94 5.90 8.18
N GLN A 108 -18.75 6.37 6.93
CA GLN A 108 -19.52 7.52 6.41
C GLN A 108 -21.01 7.20 6.24
N GLY A 109 -21.36 5.93 5.96
CA GLY A 109 -22.74 5.47 5.85
C GLY A 109 -23.35 5.00 7.17
N ALA A 110 -22.54 4.88 8.23
CA ALA A 110 -22.98 4.41 9.54
C ALA A 110 -23.57 5.52 10.41
N ASN A 111 -24.37 5.12 11.38
CA ASN A 111 -24.98 5.98 12.40
C ASN A 111 -24.81 5.36 13.80
N GLY A 112 -25.21 6.12 14.83
CA GLY A 112 -25.27 5.63 16.22
C GLY A 112 -24.00 4.93 16.71
N THR A 113 -24.17 3.82 17.38
CA THR A 113 -23.10 2.99 17.96
C THR A 113 -22.20 2.40 16.89
N THR A 114 -22.76 1.94 15.76
CA THR A 114 -22.01 1.40 14.61
C THR A 114 -20.94 2.42 14.14
N ARG A 115 -21.34 3.69 13.95
CA ARG A 115 -20.41 4.76 13.57
C ARG A 115 -19.37 5.02 14.65
N SER A 116 -19.78 5.00 15.92
CA SER A 116 -18.88 5.27 17.03
C SER A 116 -17.79 4.21 17.16
N GLN A 117 -18.15 2.93 17.09
CA GLN A 117 -17.20 1.82 17.12
C GLN A 117 -16.21 1.87 15.94
N LEU A 118 -16.70 2.11 14.71
CA LEU A 118 -15.85 2.26 13.54
C LEU A 118 -14.88 3.44 13.68
N ASN A 119 -15.37 4.61 14.08
CA ASN A 119 -14.53 5.80 14.26
C ASN A 119 -13.49 5.63 15.37
N GLU A 120 -13.82 4.92 16.45
CA GLU A 120 -12.89 4.62 17.54
C GLU A 120 -11.74 3.70 17.06
N LEU A 121 -12.07 2.62 16.36
CA LEU A 121 -11.06 1.73 15.80
C LEU A 121 -10.15 2.45 14.79
N LEU A 122 -10.76 3.23 13.89
CA LEU A 122 -10.06 3.98 12.84
C LEU A 122 -9.28 5.18 13.40
N GLY A 123 -9.60 5.69 14.59
CA GLY A 123 -9.07 6.97 15.08
C GLY A 123 -9.54 8.16 14.24
N SER A 124 -10.71 8.05 13.58
CA SER A 124 -11.16 8.98 12.54
C SER A 124 -12.19 10.01 13.01
N GLY A 125 -12.59 9.99 14.29
CA GLY A 125 -13.69 10.82 14.81
C GLY A 125 -13.47 12.35 14.68
N SER A 126 -12.23 12.80 14.56
CA SER A 126 -11.86 14.22 14.40
C SER A 126 -11.33 14.57 13.00
N LEU A 127 -11.27 13.63 12.07
CA LEU A 127 -10.76 13.89 10.72
C LEU A 127 -11.75 14.72 9.91
N ALA A 128 -11.22 15.71 9.17
CA ALA A 128 -11.97 16.49 8.20
C ALA A 128 -11.97 15.80 6.81
N ASP A 129 -12.89 16.18 5.94
CA ASP A 129 -12.94 15.71 4.53
C ASP A 129 -11.57 15.85 3.83
N SER A 130 -10.86 16.95 4.09
CA SER A 130 -9.54 17.24 3.52
C SER A 130 -8.47 16.24 3.95
N ASP A 131 -8.60 15.62 5.12
CA ASP A 131 -7.63 14.63 5.61
C ASP A 131 -7.71 13.36 4.75
N TYR A 132 -8.92 12.87 4.47
CA TYR A 132 -9.13 11.72 3.57
C TYR A 132 -8.64 12.00 2.14
N GLN A 133 -8.91 13.22 1.62
CA GLN A 133 -8.43 13.63 0.30
C GLN A 133 -6.91 13.71 0.26
N SER A 134 -6.27 14.21 1.32
CA SER A 134 -4.82 14.29 1.42
C SER A 134 -4.15 12.92 1.41
N LEU A 135 -4.75 11.92 2.08
CA LEU A 135 -4.29 10.54 2.07
C LEU A 135 -4.24 9.97 0.64
N LEU A 136 -5.32 10.12 -0.12
CA LEU A 136 -5.38 9.65 -1.50
C LEU A 136 -4.41 10.41 -2.41
N SER A 137 -4.30 11.73 -2.24
CA SER A 137 -3.36 12.56 -3.00
C SER A 137 -1.90 12.18 -2.75
N SER A 138 -1.56 11.82 -1.51
CA SER A 138 -0.23 11.32 -1.16
C SER A 138 0.06 9.97 -1.83
N ILE A 139 -0.88 9.02 -1.76
CA ILE A 139 -0.68 7.67 -2.31
C ILE A 139 -0.73 7.69 -3.85
N ASN A 140 -1.69 8.41 -4.45
CA ASN A 140 -1.93 8.40 -5.89
C ASN A 140 -1.07 9.40 -6.67
N GLY A 141 -0.44 10.34 -5.98
CA GLY A 141 0.35 11.40 -6.61
C GLY A 141 1.74 10.94 -7.06
N GLN A 142 2.33 11.72 -7.97
CA GLN A 142 3.70 11.52 -8.46
C GLN A 142 4.70 12.26 -7.60
N TYR A 143 5.67 11.56 -7.04
CA TYR A 143 6.83 12.14 -6.38
C TYR A 143 7.91 12.52 -7.40
N SER A 144 8.50 13.70 -7.23
CA SER A 144 9.40 14.28 -8.23
C SER A 144 10.65 13.42 -8.44
N GLY A 145 10.86 12.99 -9.69
CA GLY A 145 12.04 12.21 -10.09
C GLY A 145 11.95 10.71 -9.72
N ALA A 146 10.91 10.29 -9.00
CA ALA A 146 10.77 8.91 -8.57
C ALA A 146 10.28 8.00 -9.70
N LYS A 147 10.79 6.77 -9.71
CA LYS A 147 10.28 5.65 -10.52
C LYS A 147 9.30 4.79 -9.74
N SER A 148 9.36 4.84 -8.41
CA SER A 148 8.39 4.18 -7.52
C SER A 148 6.98 4.61 -7.85
N GLU A 149 6.06 3.65 -7.79
CA GLU A 149 4.65 3.86 -8.06
C GLU A 149 3.81 3.36 -6.88
N MET A 150 2.86 4.18 -6.46
CA MET A 150 1.84 3.81 -5.49
C MET A 150 0.47 4.18 -6.04
N SER A 151 -0.55 3.42 -5.70
CA SER A 151 -1.93 3.76 -5.98
C SER A 151 -2.89 3.11 -5.00
N ALA A 152 -3.96 3.83 -4.67
CA ALA A 152 -5.11 3.32 -3.96
C ALA A 152 -6.37 3.61 -4.78
N ALA A 153 -7.25 2.65 -4.88
CA ALA A 153 -8.52 2.82 -5.56
C ALA A 153 -9.66 2.26 -4.71
N ASN A 154 -10.80 2.94 -4.76
CA ASN A 154 -11.98 2.60 -3.99
C ASN A 154 -13.17 2.37 -4.91
N SER A 155 -13.98 1.36 -4.63
CA SER A 155 -15.24 1.14 -5.33
C SER A 155 -16.33 0.66 -4.40
N LEU A 156 -17.56 1.09 -4.72
CA LEU A 156 -18.78 0.58 -4.13
C LEU A 156 -19.60 -0.11 -5.21
N TRP A 157 -20.02 -1.31 -4.91
CA TRP A 157 -20.88 -2.12 -5.76
C TRP A 157 -22.20 -2.31 -5.02
N ILE A 158 -23.30 -2.01 -5.67
CA ILE A 158 -24.63 -2.14 -5.07
C ILE A 158 -25.54 -2.93 -6.00
N ASP A 159 -26.31 -3.84 -5.41
CA ASP A 159 -27.34 -4.58 -6.15
C ASP A 159 -28.38 -3.60 -6.71
N ASN A 160 -28.87 -3.89 -7.94
CA ASN A 160 -29.79 -3.02 -8.68
C ASN A 160 -31.18 -2.87 -8.06
N ASP A 161 -31.55 -3.73 -7.08
CA ASP A 161 -32.78 -3.61 -6.31
C ASP A 161 -32.68 -2.53 -5.22
N TYR A 162 -31.47 -2.00 -4.96
CA TYR A 162 -31.18 -0.99 -3.93
C TYR A 162 -30.62 0.30 -4.54
N SER A 163 -30.80 1.40 -3.81
CA SER A 163 -30.26 2.70 -4.19
C SER A 163 -29.45 3.30 -3.05
N LEU A 164 -28.22 3.76 -3.36
CA LEU A 164 -27.45 4.52 -2.40
C LEU A 164 -28.09 5.89 -2.15
N ALA A 165 -28.08 6.31 -0.90
CA ALA A 165 -28.47 7.66 -0.52
C ALA A 165 -27.56 8.69 -1.25
N SER A 166 -28.15 9.71 -1.84
CA SER A 166 -27.45 10.70 -2.67
C SER A 166 -26.33 11.40 -1.94
N ASP A 167 -26.52 11.71 -0.66
CA ASP A 167 -25.54 12.37 0.19
C ASP A 167 -24.36 11.47 0.50
N TYR A 168 -24.61 10.18 0.78
CA TYR A 168 -23.57 9.18 0.97
C TYR A 168 -22.76 8.99 -0.31
N GLN A 169 -23.42 8.81 -1.45
CA GLN A 169 -22.74 8.67 -2.74
C GLN A 169 -21.84 9.88 -3.06
N SER A 170 -22.32 11.09 -2.78
CA SER A 170 -21.58 12.33 -2.97
C SER A 170 -20.36 12.39 -2.04
N THR A 171 -20.55 12.00 -0.77
CA THR A 171 -19.49 11.96 0.24
C THR A 171 -18.38 11.01 -0.16
N VAL A 172 -18.68 9.76 -0.51
CA VAL A 172 -17.65 8.76 -0.84
C VAL A 172 -16.92 9.07 -2.15
N LYS A 173 -17.61 9.65 -3.12
CA LYS A 173 -16.96 10.16 -4.34
C LYS A 173 -16.01 11.33 -4.05
N LYS A 174 -16.41 12.25 -3.18
CA LYS A 174 -15.62 13.43 -2.85
C LYS A 174 -14.41 13.11 -1.97
N MET A 175 -14.61 12.28 -0.93
CA MET A 175 -13.58 12.01 0.08
C MET A 175 -12.63 10.89 -0.32
N PHE A 176 -13.13 9.86 -1.03
CA PHE A 176 -12.38 8.63 -1.32
C PHE A 176 -12.21 8.36 -2.82
N GLU A 177 -12.64 9.28 -3.70
CA GLU A 177 -12.63 9.07 -5.16
C GLU A 177 -13.28 7.74 -5.57
N ALA A 178 -14.26 7.27 -4.79
CA ALA A 178 -14.83 5.95 -4.97
C ALA A 178 -15.68 5.84 -6.26
N GLU A 179 -15.39 4.82 -7.06
CA GLU A 179 -16.21 4.42 -8.19
C GLU A 179 -17.49 3.73 -7.65
N VAL A 180 -18.66 4.15 -8.12
CA VAL A 180 -19.94 3.53 -7.71
C VAL A 180 -20.54 2.81 -8.90
N THR A 181 -20.80 1.52 -8.73
CA THR A 181 -21.36 0.63 -9.76
C THR A 181 -22.61 -0.05 -9.25
N THR A 182 -23.70 0.04 -10.02
CA THR A 182 -24.98 -0.64 -9.75
C THR A 182 -25.19 -1.74 -10.80
N LEU A 183 -25.43 -2.97 -10.35
CA LEU A 183 -25.67 -4.13 -11.22
C LEU A 183 -26.28 -5.28 -10.39
N PRO A 184 -26.92 -6.28 -11.04
CA PRO A 184 -27.39 -7.48 -10.33
C PRO A 184 -26.22 -8.21 -9.66
N PHE A 185 -26.38 -8.63 -8.40
CA PHE A 185 -25.34 -9.38 -7.67
C PHE A 185 -25.41 -10.87 -8.05
N ASP A 186 -24.72 -11.21 -9.13
CA ASP A 186 -24.59 -12.55 -9.70
C ASP A 186 -23.11 -12.88 -9.99
N ASP A 187 -22.86 -14.02 -10.62
CA ASP A 187 -21.50 -14.45 -11.01
C ASP A 187 -20.80 -13.44 -11.94
N GLN A 188 -21.56 -12.66 -12.73
CA GLN A 188 -20.99 -11.62 -13.59
C GLN A 188 -20.55 -10.41 -12.78
N ALA A 189 -21.28 -10.07 -11.70
CA ALA A 189 -20.86 -9.06 -10.75
C ALA A 189 -19.53 -9.43 -10.10
N ALA A 190 -19.42 -10.65 -9.58
CA ALA A 190 -18.20 -11.18 -8.98
C ALA A 190 -17.01 -11.15 -9.95
N ALA A 191 -17.22 -11.51 -11.21
CA ALA A 191 -16.20 -11.44 -12.25
C ALA A 191 -15.76 -9.99 -12.52
N LYS A 192 -16.69 -9.03 -12.61
CA LYS A 192 -16.39 -7.62 -12.82
C LYS A 192 -15.63 -7.02 -11.64
N MET A 193 -15.98 -7.36 -10.41
CA MET A 193 -15.25 -6.97 -9.21
C MET A 193 -13.80 -7.48 -9.24
N SER A 194 -13.60 -8.75 -9.60
CA SER A 194 -12.28 -9.35 -9.78
C SER A 194 -11.47 -8.65 -10.88
N ASP A 195 -12.08 -8.34 -12.01
CA ASP A 195 -11.43 -7.60 -13.10
C ASP A 195 -11.10 -6.16 -12.70
N TRP A 196 -11.94 -5.51 -11.89
CA TRP A 196 -11.68 -4.18 -11.34
C TRP A 196 -10.45 -4.22 -10.41
N ILE A 197 -10.35 -5.21 -9.52
CA ILE A 197 -9.17 -5.42 -8.67
C ILE A 197 -7.92 -5.61 -9.52
N ALA A 198 -7.97 -6.50 -10.52
CA ALA A 198 -6.84 -6.76 -11.41
C ALA A 198 -6.38 -5.47 -12.13
N LYS A 199 -7.33 -4.67 -12.63
CA LYS A 199 -7.03 -3.38 -13.28
C LYS A 199 -6.31 -2.41 -12.34
N HIS A 200 -6.77 -2.27 -11.10
CA HIS A 200 -6.23 -1.30 -10.15
C HIS A 200 -4.99 -1.80 -9.38
N THR A 201 -4.62 -3.06 -9.55
CA THR A 201 -3.39 -3.66 -9.00
C THR A 201 -2.37 -4.03 -10.08
N ASN A 202 -2.47 -3.44 -11.28
CA ASN A 202 -1.59 -3.73 -12.43
C ASN A 202 -1.47 -5.24 -12.73
N GLY A 203 -2.58 -5.99 -12.55
CA GLY A 203 -2.64 -7.44 -12.76
C GLY A 203 -1.98 -8.29 -11.67
N SER A 204 -1.48 -7.68 -10.59
CA SER A 204 -0.83 -8.40 -9.48
C SER A 204 -1.79 -9.27 -8.71
N LEU A 205 -3.06 -8.85 -8.62
CA LEU A 205 -4.12 -9.57 -7.92
C LEU A 205 -5.32 -9.75 -8.84
N LYS A 206 -5.82 -10.97 -8.92
CA LYS A 206 -7.09 -11.30 -9.57
C LYS A 206 -7.80 -12.38 -8.75
N PRO A 207 -8.38 -12.02 -7.59
CA PRO A 207 -8.99 -12.99 -6.69
C PRO A 207 -10.26 -13.58 -7.31
N LYS A 208 -10.56 -14.83 -6.97
CA LYS A 208 -11.87 -15.40 -7.23
C LYS A 208 -12.83 -14.87 -6.16
N ILE A 209 -13.79 -14.04 -6.57
CA ILE A 209 -14.82 -13.51 -5.68
C ILE A 209 -16.04 -14.44 -5.74
N THR A 210 -16.62 -14.70 -4.59
CA THR A 210 -17.89 -15.39 -4.45
C THR A 210 -18.81 -14.50 -3.62
N LEU A 211 -19.90 -14.03 -4.21
CA LEU A 211 -20.91 -13.26 -3.50
C LEU A 211 -21.70 -14.17 -2.56
N ARG A 212 -22.08 -13.67 -1.41
CA ARG A 212 -22.91 -14.39 -0.44
C ARG A 212 -24.40 -14.25 -0.82
N ASP A 213 -25.18 -15.22 -0.41
CA ASP A 213 -26.65 -15.12 -0.51
C ASP A 213 -27.12 -13.86 0.21
N ARG A 214 -27.91 -13.03 -0.48
CA ARG A 214 -28.44 -11.74 0.02
C ARG A 214 -27.39 -10.65 0.25
N GLU A 215 -26.20 -10.77 -0.30
CA GLU A 215 -25.26 -9.65 -0.35
C GLU A 215 -25.81 -8.58 -1.28
N VAL A 216 -25.92 -7.34 -0.78
CA VAL A 216 -26.53 -6.23 -1.53
C VAL A 216 -25.56 -5.08 -1.77
N LEU A 217 -24.41 -5.10 -1.07
CA LEU A 217 -23.39 -4.06 -1.17
C LEU A 217 -22.01 -4.64 -0.89
N SER A 218 -21.05 -4.29 -1.74
CA SER A 218 -19.63 -4.59 -1.55
C SER A 218 -18.80 -3.30 -1.62
N ILE A 219 -17.93 -3.11 -0.65
CA ILE A 219 -16.92 -2.06 -0.62
C ILE A 219 -15.58 -2.71 -0.93
N ILE A 220 -14.94 -2.29 -2.00
CA ILE A 220 -13.65 -2.84 -2.42
C ILE A 220 -12.62 -1.70 -2.44
N ASN A 221 -11.54 -1.89 -1.71
CA ASN A 221 -10.35 -1.07 -1.79
C ASN A 221 -9.18 -1.91 -2.31
N THR A 222 -8.32 -1.28 -3.10
CA THR A 222 -7.03 -1.85 -3.51
C THR A 222 -5.92 -0.88 -3.19
N VAL A 223 -4.81 -1.40 -2.68
CA VAL A 223 -3.55 -0.68 -2.56
C VAL A 223 -2.49 -1.42 -3.36
N TYR A 224 -1.83 -0.69 -4.23
CA TYR A 224 -0.71 -1.15 -5.04
C TYR A 224 0.52 -0.30 -4.72
N ALA A 225 1.67 -0.94 -4.57
CA ALA A 225 2.94 -0.25 -4.41
C ALA A 225 4.05 -0.99 -5.17
N ASP A 226 4.88 -0.23 -5.87
CA ASP A 226 6.10 -0.66 -6.55
C ASP A 226 7.21 0.30 -6.09
N GLY A 227 7.88 -0.04 -4.99
CA GLY A 227 8.96 0.73 -4.40
C GLY A 227 10.28 0.38 -5.05
N ARG A 228 10.87 1.31 -5.78
CA ARG A 228 12.23 1.17 -6.32
C ARG A 228 13.23 1.62 -5.29
N TRP A 229 14.22 0.77 -5.00
CA TRP A 229 15.29 1.18 -4.10
C TRP A 229 15.94 2.47 -4.60
N LYS A 230 16.22 3.38 -3.69
CA LYS A 230 17.06 4.55 -3.99
C LYS A 230 18.45 4.08 -4.41
N ASP A 231 18.95 3.08 -3.72
CA ASP A 231 20.23 2.41 -3.95
C ASP A 231 19.99 0.89 -4.11
N PRO A 232 19.82 0.38 -5.36
CA PRO A 232 19.49 -1.03 -5.62
C PRO A 232 20.59 -2.00 -5.17
N PHE A 233 20.20 -3.20 -4.76
CA PHE A 233 21.16 -4.29 -4.58
C PHE A 233 21.73 -4.72 -5.93
N GLU A 234 22.97 -5.16 -5.95
CA GLU A 234 23.61 -5.66 -7.18
C GLU A 234 23.33 -7.17 -7.32
N GLU A 235 22.79 -7.61 -8.47
CA GLU A 235 22.48 -9.03 -8.71
C GLU A 235 23.71 -9.94 -8.54
N GLN A 236 24.88 -9.45 -8.94
CA GLN A 236 26.15 -10.18 -8.78
C GLN A 236 26.59 -10.34 -7.33
N SER A 237 26.04 -9.54 -6.41
CA SER A 237 26.27 -9.62 -4.97
C SER A 237 25.23 -10.49 -4.27
N THR A 238 24.25 -11.04 -5.01
CA THR A 238 23.27 -11.99 -4.48
C THR A 238 23.86 -13.40 -4.55
N GLY A 239 23.89 -14.06 -3.40
CA GLY A 239 24.38 -15.45 -3.28
C GLY A 239 23.41 -16.31 -2.48
N ASN A 240 23.54 -17.64 -2.56
CA ASN A 240 22.74 -18.53 -1.72
C ASN A 240 23.23 -18.43 -0.27
N GLY A 241 22.29 -18.30 0.66
CA GLY A 241 22.52 -18.32 2.09
C GLY A 241 21.44 -19.12 2.80
N THR A 242 21.68 -19.45 4.07
CA THR A 242 20.71 -20.18 4.89
C THR A 242 19.76 -19.21 5.56
N PHE A 243 18.45 -19.47 5.44
CA PHE A 243 17.41 -18.85 6.24
C PHE A 243 16.92 -19.86 7.26
N HIS A 244 17.01 -19.52 8.54
CA HIS A 244 16.61 -20.34 9.68
C HIS A 244 15.12 -20.09 10.01
N GLY A 245 14.23 -20.72 9.24
CA GLY A 245 12.79 -20.57 9.42
C GLY A 245 12.22 -21.41 10.56
N GLU A 246 10.98 -21.12 10.96
CA GLU A 246 10.28 -21.90 11.99
C GLU A 246 10.05 -23.37 11.58
N ALA A 247 9.87 -23.63 10.28
CA ALA A 247 9.73 -24.98 9.73
C ALA A 247 11.07 -25.68 9.46
N GLY A 248 12.19 -24.97 9.63
CA GLY A 248 13.56 -25.46 9.41
C GLY A 248 14.37 -24.59 8.46
N ASP A 249 15.61 -24.99 8.25
CA ASP A 249 16.57 -24.28 7.43
C ASP A 249 16.25 -24.39 5.93
N ALA A 250 16.37 -23.28 5.21
CA ALA A 250 16.21 -23.25 3.77
C ALA A 250 17.36 -22.48 3.08
N GLN A 251 17.77 -22.94 1.90
CA GLN A 251 18.70 -22.19 1.05
C GLN A 251 17.93 -21.21 0.18
N VAL A 252 18.21 -19.93 0.33
CA VAL A 252 17.54 -18.86 -0.38
C VAL A 252 18.52 -17.85 -0.97
N PRO A 253 18.16 -17.12 -2.05
CA PRO A 253 18.97 -16.03 -2.53
C PRO A 253 19.02 -14.89 -1.51
N MET A 254 20.22 -14.56 -1.03
CA MET A 254 20.51 -13.46 -0.12
C MET A 254 21.15 -12.31 -0.89
N MET A 255 20.51 -11.17 -0.89
CA MET A 255 21.00 -9.92 -1.49
C MET A 255 21.93 -9.24 -0.50
N HIS A 256 23.06 -8.70 -0.98
CA HIS A 256 24.03 -8.01 -0.13
C HIS A 256 24.27 -6.59 -0.60
N ARG A 257 24.26 -5.63 0.32
CA ARG A 257 24.65 -4.26 0.07
C ARG A 257 25.15 -3.57 1.33
N THR A 258 26.21 -2.75 1.17
CA THR A 258 26.66 -1.82 2.19
C THR A 258 26.04 -0.45 1.94
N PHE A 259 25.37 0.09 2.94
CA PHE A 259 24.83 1.44 2.95
C PHE A 259 25.72 2.32 3.83
N SER A 260 26.27 3.38 3.28
CA SER A 260 27.18 4.30 3.99
C SER A 260 26.46 5.14 5.04
N GLN A 261 25.17 5.35 4.86
CA GLN A 261 24.29 6.07 5.78
C GLN A 261 22.90 5.41 5.76
N MET A 262 22.48 4.84 6.89
CA MET A 262 21.20 4.17 7.03
C MET A 262 20.62 4.42 8.42
N ALA A 263 19.31 4.59 8.50
CA ALA A 263 18.60 4.58 9.77
C ALA A 263 18.67 3.15 10.34
N TYR A 264 19.33 3.03 11.47
CA TYR A 264 19.44 1.79 12.25
C TYR A 264 18.96 2.05 13.66
N GLY A 265 18.22 1.11 14.22
CA GLY A 265 17.69 1.19 15.56
C GLY A 265 17.65 -0.18 16.25
N HIS A 266 17.58 -0.16 17.55
CA HIS A 266 17.35 -1.36 18.40
C HIS A 266 16.70 -0.91 19.71
N ASP A 267 16.06 -1.81 20.43
CA ASP A 267 15.61 -1.52 21.78
C ASP A 267 16.76 -1.61 22.80
N GLU A 268 16.55 -1.13 24.01
CA GLU A 268 17.56 -1.10 25.07
C GLU A 268 18.07 -2.48 25.48
N TYR A 269 17.25 -3.52 25.24
CA TYR A 269 17.58 -4.92 25.60
C TYR A 269 18.10 -5.74 24.42
N ASN A 270 18.19 -5.14 23.21
CA ASN A 270 18.52 -5.80 21.96
C ASN A 270 17.61 -6.99 21.63
N THR A 271 16.32 -6.90 21.99
CA THR A 271 15.33 -7.93 21.63
C THR A 271 14.91 -7.83 20.17
N TRP A 272 15.20 -6.72 19.51
CA TRP A 272 15.06 -6.54 18.07
C TRP A 272 16.04 -5.47 17.54
N GLN A 273 16.30 -5.56 16.23
CA GLN A 273 17.03 -4.56 15.45
C GLN A 273 16.18 -4.10 14.27
N ARG A 274 16.39 -2.88 13.80
CA ARG A 274 15.67 -2.29 12.68
C ARG A 274 16.58 -1.56 11.71
N VAL A 275 16.30 -1.68 10.41
CA VAL A 275 16.82 -0.82 9.33
C VAL A 275 15.67 -0.31 8.47
N GLU A 276 15.89 0.83 7.81
CA GLU A 276 14.98 1.40 6.82
C GLU A 276 15.70 1.50 5.48
N ILE A 277 15.31 0.64 4.52
CA ILE A 277 15.88 0.65 3.17
C ILE A 277 15.08 1.63 2.32
N PRO A 278 15.68 2.75 1.87
CA PRO A 278 14.95 3.84 1.25
C PRO A 278 14.54 3.51 -0.20
N PHE A 279 13.32 3.93 -0.55
CA PHE A 279 12.86 4.00 -1.94
C PHE A 279 13.22 5.35 -2.58
N ASP A 280 13.21 5.41 -3.91
CA ASP A 280 13.54 6.62 -4.67
C ASP A 280 12.49 7.73 -4.56
N ASN A 281 11.28 7.42 -4.05
CA ASN A 281 10.22 8.38 -3.78
C ASN A 281 10.29 9.00 -2.37
N GLY A 282 11.20 8.56 -1.52
CA GLY A 282 11.34 9.01 -0.13
C GLY A 282 10.62 8.15 0.91
N GLY A 283 9.85 7.15 0.50
CA GLY A 283 9.37 6.07 1.38
C GLY A 283 10.48 5.05 1.68
N ASN A 284 10.14 4.01 2.42
CA ASN A 284 11.10 2.95 2.77
C ASN A 284 10.42 1.60 2.98
N LEU A 285 11.25 0.56 2.96
CA LEU A 285 10.93 -0.74 3.56
C LEU A 285 11.65 -0.82 4.90
N ALA A 286 10.90 -0.70 5.99
CA ALA A 286 11.41 -0.95 7.32
C ALA A 286 11.46 -2.46 7.57
N ILE A 287 12.61 -2.97 7.95
CA ILE A 287 12.81 -4.37 8.36
C ILE A 287 13.09 -4.38 9.85
N VAL A 288 12.31 -5.13 10.60
CA VAL A 288 12.55 -5.39 12.03
C VAL A 288 12.92 -6.85 12.19
N LEU A 289 14.12 -7.09 12.73
CA LEU A 289 14.70 -8.41 12.95
C LEU A 289 14.69 -8.70 14.45
N PRO A 290 13.73 -9.50 14.96
CA PRO A 290 13.71 -9.91 16.35
C PRO A 290 14.94 -10.78 16.70
N ALA A 291 15.41 -10.69 17.92
CA ALA A 291 16.33 -11.66 18.47
C ALA A 291 15.67 -13.05 18.55
N GLU A 292 16.48 -14.08 18.60
CA GLU A 292 15.97 -15.46 18.69
C GLU A 292 15.00 -15.62 19.88
N GLY A 293 13.81 -16.17 19.60
CA GLY A 293 12.75 -16.39 20.60
C GLY A 293 11.85 -15.17 20.87
N HIS A 294 12.11 -13.98 20.27
CA HIS A 294 11.32 -12.76 20.50
C HIS A 294 10.33 -12.42 19.38
N PHE A 295 10.24 -13.24 18.33
CA PHE A 295 9.40 -12.94 17.16
C PHE A 295 7.91 -12.85 17.52
N ASP A 296 7.35 -13.88 18.17
CA ASP A 296 5.92 -13.93 18.49
C ASP A 296 5.52 -12.88 19.56
N GLU A 297 6.42 -12.60 20.50
CA GLU A 297 6.21 -11.54 21.48
C GLU A 297 6.09 -10.16 20.82
N LEU A 298 6.95 -9.90 19.82
CA LEU A 298 6.92 -8.63 19.08
C LEU A 298 5.72 -8.57 18.14
N ALA A 299 5.47 -9.63 17.36
CA ALA A 299 4.39 -9.69 16.39
C ALA A 299 2.99 -9.64 17.02
N GLY A 300 2.87 -10.17 18.24
CA GLY A 300 1.61 -10.26 18.99
C GLY A 300 1.26 -9.03 19.84
N ASP A 301 2.10 -8.00 19.88
CA ASP A 301 1.92 -6.84 20.76
C ASP A 301 1.87 -5.54 19.97
N ALA A 302 0.70 -4.86 20.00
CA ALA A 302 0.46 -3.63 19.24
C ALA A 302 1.39 -2.47 19.68
N GLU A 303 1.70 -2.37 20.97
CA GLU A 303 2.58 -1.33 21.51
C GLU A 303 4.02 -1.58 21.08
N LYS A 304 4.50 -2.81 21.17
CA LYS A 304 5.84 -3.21 20.71
C LYS A 304 6.01 -3.02 19.20
N LEU A 305 5.01 -3.39 18.40
CA LEU A 305 5.00 -3.12 16.96
C LEU A 305 5.06 -1.62 16.65
N SER A 306 4.27 -0.83 17.40
CA SER A 306 4.29 0.63 17.27
C SER A 306 5.67 1.22 17.59
N TRP A 307 6.38 0.67 18.57
CA TRP A 307 7.75 1.09 18.89
C TRP A 307 8.75 0.61 17.84
N ALA A 308 8.68 -0.65 17.45
CA ALA A 308 9.61 -1.24 16.50
C ALA A 308 9.51 -0.61 15.10
N PHE A 309 8.31 -0.24 14.67
CA PHE A 309 8.05 0.40 13.37
C PHE A 309 7.82 1.91 13.45
N GLY A 310 7.77 2.50 14.66
CA GLY A 310 7.45 3.90 14.88
C GLY A 310 8.19 4.79 13.87
N THR A 311 7.43 5.50 13.04
CA THR A 311 7.97 6.33 11.99
C THR A 311 8.53 7.60 12.61
N CYS A 312 9.82 7.81 12.44
CA CYS A 312 10.38 9.13 12.59
C CYS A 312 9.89 9.97 11.42
N SER A 313 8.89 10.82 11.67
CA SER A 313 8.47 11.77 10.64
C SER A 313 9.62 12.73 10.36
N THR A 314 10.17 12.67 9.15
CA THR A 314 11.13 13.67 8.66
C THR A 314 10.54 15.08 8.62
N ALA A 315 9.21 15.21 8.70
CA ALA A 315 8.49 16.49 8.73
C ALA A 315 8.64 17.25 10.07
N SER A 316 9.05 16.59 11.16
CA SER A 316 9.27 17.25 12.46
C SER A 316 10.71 17.69 12.70
N LEU A 317 11.62 17.45 11.75
CA LEU A 317 13.02 17.78 11.87
C LEU A 317 13.37 18.88 10.86
N GLY A 318 13.92 20.00 11.33
CA GLY A 318 14.46 21.04 10.47
C GLY A 318 15.54 20.51 9.52
N GLU A 319 15.80 21.24 8.41
CA GLU A 319 16.82 20.88 7.41
C GLU A 319 18.13 20.42 8.08
N GLY A 320 18.50 19.17 7.89
CA GLY A 320 19.76 18.58 8.33
C GLY A 320 19.71 17.61 9.50
N ALA A 321 18.54 17.37 10.10
CA ALA A 321 18.39 16.39 11.18
C ALA A 321 17.57 15.16 10.69
N MET A 322 18.25 14.06 10.39
CA MET A 322 17.62 12.74 10.31
C MET A 322 17.79 12.06 11.68
N GLY A 323 16.75 12.04 12.46
CA GLY A 323 16.72 11.33 13.75
C GLY A 323 15.39 11.51 14.44
N CYS A 324 14.91 10.46 15.06
CA CYS A 324 13.88 10.59 16.08
C CYS A 324 14.49 11.28 17.28
N ALA A 325 13.84 12.28 17.87
CA ALA A 325 14.23 12.75 19.18
C ALA A 325 14.14 11.55 20.14
N ALA A 326 15.29 11.06 20.59
CA ALA A 326 15.41 9.93 21.51
C ALA A 326 14.63 10.14 22.82
N ASP A 327 14.25 11.38 23.12
CA ASP A 327 13.55 11.79 24.33
C ASP A 327 12.04 11.56 24.30
N SER A 328 11.45 11.17 23.16
CA SER A 328 10.00 11.04 23.03
C SER A 328 9.48 9.60 22.94
N MET A 329 10.36 8.61 22.87
CA MET A 329 9.98 7.18 22.85
C MET A 329 10.79 6.40 23.90
N PRO A 330 10.20 6.04 25.04
CA PRO A 330 10.84 5.15 26.00
C PRO A 330 11.16 3.81 25.34
N GLY A 331 12.41 3.36 25.41
CA GLY A 331 12.85 2.07 24.87
C GLY A 331 13.50 2.11 23.48
N TRP A 332 13.66 3.27 22.85
CA TRP A 332 14.49 3.42 21.63
C TRP A 332 15.96 3.60 22.03
N GLY A 333 16.74 2.54 21.83
CA GLY A 333 18.18 2.69 21.76
C GLY A 333 18.51 3.46 20.47
N VAL A 334 19.12 4.58 20.64
CA VAL A 334 19.76 5.50 19.69
C VAL A 334 19.55 5.18 18.21
N SER A 335 18.64 5.91 17.56
CA SER A 335 18.68 6.06 16.10
C SER A 335 19.93 6.85 15.73
N VAL A 336 20.92 6.22 15.13
CA VAL A 336 22.15 6.91 14.72
C VAL A 336 22.01 7.31 13.27
N ASN A 337 21.88 8.60 13.02
CA ASN A 337 22.12 9.17 11.69
C ASN A 337 23.58 8.91 11.33
N SER A 338 23.85 8.25 10.22
CA SER A 338 25.19 7.98 9.70
C SER A 338 25.86 6.70 10.18
N VAL A 339 25.11 5.65 10.40
CA VAL A 339 25.68 4.30 10.60
C VAL A 339 25.90 3.65 9.23
N MET A 340 27.09 3.10 9.04
CA MET A 340 27.34 2.19 7.93
C MET A 340 26.71 0.84 8.27
N VAL A 341 25.81 0.35 7.40
CA VAL A 341 25.14 -0.94 7.61
C VAL A 341 25.43 -1.87 6.44
N ASN A 342 25.97 -3.03 6.73
CA ASN A 342 26.06 -4.14 5.78
C ASN A 342 24.76 -4.95 5.88
N VAL A 343 23.88 -4.76 4.90
CA VAL A 343 22.58 -5.44 4.85
C VAL A 343 22.70 -6.72 4.04
N THR A 344 22.27 -7.82 4.66
CA THR A 344 21.97 -9.08 3.98
C THR A 344 20.49 -9.37 4.10
N LEU A 345 19.77 -9.38 2.97
CA LEU A 345 18.31 -9.53 2.92
C LEU A 345 17.91 -10.61 1.93
N PRO A 346 17.08 -11.59 2.31
CA PRO A 346 16.59 -12.60 1.37
C PRO A 346 15.67 -11.97 0.31
N ARG A 347 15.66 -12.54 -0.90
CA ARG A 347 14.53 -12.35 -1.82
C ARG A 347 13.32 -13.09 -1.26
N PHE A 348 12.15 -12.46 -1.34
CA PHE A 348 10.92 -13.13 -0.95
C PHE A 348 9.70 -12.62 -1.71
N THR A 349 8.71 -13.48 -1.81
CA THR A 349 7.37 -13.14 -2.33
C THR A 349 6.36 -13.70 -1.36
N ILE A 350 5.36 -12.91 -0.97
CA ILE A 350 4.27 -13.32 -0.09
C ILE A 350 2.95 -12.95 -0.75
N ASP A 351 2.08 -13.94 -0.90
CA ASP A 351 0.70 -13.78 -1.29
C ASP A 351 -0.18 -14.08 -0.07
N SER A 352 -1.07 -13.17 0.30
CA SER A 352 -1.98 -13.38 1.41
C SER A 352 -3.43 -13.15 0.98
N MET A 353 -4.30 -14.06 1.39
CA MET A 353 -5.75 -13.94 1.23
C MET A 353 -6.39 -14.17 2.58
N PHE A 354 -6.96 -13.13 3.14
CA PHE A 354 -7.59 -13.17 4.45
C PHE A 354 -9.00 -13.74 4.38
N ASP A 355 -9.28 -14.69 5.23
CA ASP A 355 -10.62 -15.24 5.39
C ASP A 355 -11.56 -14.21 5.99
N SER A 356 -12.75 -14.07 5.40
CA SER A 356 -13.71 -13.04 5.80
C SER A 356 -14.25 -13.26 7.22
N GLU A 357 -14.48 -14.48 7.64
CA GLU A 357 -14.98 -14.78 8.99
C GLU A 357 -13.91 -14.48 10.04
N ALA A 358 -12.66 -14.90 9.78
CA ALA A 358 -11.53 -14.59 10.65
C ALA A 358 -11.29 -13.06 10.75
N THR A 359 -11.42 -12.34 9.63
CA THR A 359 -11.28 -10.88 9.57
C THR A 359 -12.35 -10.18 10.39
N ILE A 360 -13.62 -10.58 10.26
CA ILE A 360 -14.74 -10.05 11.07
C ILE A 360 -14.48 -10.31 12.55
N LYS A 361 -14.13 -11.54 12.95
CA LYS A 361 -13.81 -11.86 14.35
C LYS A 361 -12.67 -11.01 14.92
N ALA A 362 -11.65 -10.70 14.12
CA ALA A 362 -10.58 -9.81 14.56
C ALA A 362 -11.11 -8.40 14.86
N PHE A 363 -11.97 -7.85 13.99
CA PHE A 363 -12.56 -6.54 14.25
C PHE A 363 -13.55 -6.54 15.41
N GLU A 364 -14.32 -7.61 15.61
CA GLU A 364 -15.18 -7.78 16.79
C GLU A 364 -14.35 -7.77 18.08
N LYS A 365 -13.23 -8.49 18.11
CA LYS A 365 -12.28 -8.48 19.23
C LYS A 365 -11.67 -7.10 19.48
N LEU A 366 -11.51 -6.30 18.43
CA LEU A 366 -11.01 -4.92 18.50
C LEU A 366 -12.09 -3.88 18.83
N GLY A 367 -13.35 -4.32 19.07
CA GLY A 367 -14.45 -3.49 19.55
C GLY A 367 -15.44 -3.03 18.49
N VAL A 368 -15.36 -3.52 17.26
CA VAL A 368 -16.37 -3.27 16.20
C VAL A 368 -17.27 -4.48 16.12
N THR A 369 -18.43 -4.43 16.76
CA THR A 369 -19.41 -5.55 16.83
C THR A 369 -20.66 -5.26 16.01
N ASP A 370 -21.22 -4.05 16.18
CA ASP A 370 -22.53 -3.71 15.59
C ASP A 370 -22.50 -3.75 14.07
N ALA A 371 -21.41 -3.28 13.45
CA ALA A 371 -21.28 -3.22 11.99
C ALA A 371 -21.47 -4.59 11.30
N PHE A 372 -21.21 -5.69 12.00
CA PHE A 372 -21.27 -7.05 11.50
C PHE A 372 -22.54 -7.80 11.93
N SER A 373 -23.34 -7.20 12.79
CA SER A 373 -24.59 -7.78 13.32
C SER A 373 -25.79 -7.33 12.49
N ALA A 374 -26.54 -8.26 11.92
CA ALA A 374 -27.76 -7.94 11.18
C ALA A 374 -28.83 -7.25 12.05
N GLY A 375 -28.79 -7.44 13.39
CA GLY A 375 -29.74 -6.85 14.33
C GLY A 375 -29.34 -5.46 14.85
N ASP A 376 -28.04 -5.20 14.94
CA ASP A 376 -27.50 -4.03 15.64
C ASP A 376 -26.86 -2.98 14.71
N ALA A 377 -26.49 -3.37 13.47
CA ALA A 377 -25.91 -2.48 12.50
C ALA A 377 -26.86 -1.32 12.14
N ASP A 378 -26.31 -0.12 12.10
CA ASP A 378 -27.01 1.08 11.66
C ASP A 378 -26.26 1.76 10.50
N PHE A 379 -26.59 1.34 9.28
CA PHE A 379 -26.12 1.93 8.02
C PHE A 379 -27.22 2.72 7.30
N THR A 380 -28.12 3.32 8.06
CA THR A 380 -29.29 4.07 7.53
C THR A 380 -28.93 5.28 6.68
N LYS A 381 -27.68 5.76 6.75
CA LYS A 381 -27.19 6.82 5.85
C LYS A 381 -26.67 6.29 4.52
N MET A 382 -26.49 4.98 4.38
CA MET A 382 -25.87 4.38 3.20
C MET A 382 -26.87 4.13 2.07
N ILE A 383 -28.07 3.66 2.40
CA ILE A 383 -29.12 3.33 1.45
C ILE A 383 -30.40 4.10 1.74
N ASP A 384 -31.15 4.44 0.67
CA ASP A 384 -32.50 4.97 0.82
C ASP A 384 -33.45 3.90 1.37
N THR A 385 -33.90 4.10 2.58
CA THR A 385 -34.74 3.15 3.34
C THR A 385 -36.18 2.98 2.80
N GLY A 386 -36.50 3.62 1.69
CA GLY A 386 -37.85 3.60 1.10
C GLY A 386 -38.31 2.26 0.53
N SER A 387 -37.43 1.26 0.41
CA SER A 387 -37.74 0.11 -0.46
C SER A 387 -37.85 -1.24 0.23
N HIS A 388 -37.11 -1.62 1.26
CA HIS A 388 -37.00 -3.03 1.61
C HIS A 388 -37.05 -3.41 3.10
N GLY A 389 -37.04 -2.49 4.06
CA GLY A 389 -37.23 -2.79 5.49
C GLY A 389 -36.18 -3.71 6.14
N GLU A 390 -35.17 -4.13 5.40
CA GLU A 390 -34.09 -4.98 5.89
C GLU A 390 -32.90 -4.11 6.36
N ASN A 391 -32.26 -4.53 7.46
CA ASN A 391 -31.13 -3.84 8.02
C ASN A 391 -29.86 -4.19 7.24
N LEU A 392 -29.12 -3.19 6.76
CA LEU A 392 -27.84 -3.38 6.10
C LEU A 392 -26.74 -3.60 7.13
N TYR A 393 -25.91 -4.62 6.94
CA TYR A 393 -24.73 -4.90 7.75
C TYR A 393 -23.56 -5.36 6.88
N ILE A 394 -22.33 -5.31 7.40
CA ILE A 394 -21.16 -5.82 6.68
C ILE A 394 -21.10 -7.34 6.84
N GLY A 395 -21.55 -8.06 5.83
CA GLY A 395 -21.57 -9.53 5.83
C GLY A 395 -20.22 -10.15 5.45
N SER A 396 -19.36 -9.44 4.71
CA SER A 396 -18.07 -9.96 4.26
C SER A 396 -17.02 -8.87 4.16
N ILE A 397 -15.79 -9.26 4.42
CA ILE A 397 -14.60 -8.43 4.18
C ILE A 397 -13.59 -9.30 3.44
N LEU A 398 -13.12 -8.84 2.29
CA LEU A 398 -12.12 -9.53 1.50
C LEU A 398 -10.88 -8.65 1.37
N GLN A 399 -9.74 -9.18 1.77
CA GLN A 399 -8.45 -8.57 1.47
C GLN A 399 -7.52 -9.62 0.86
N GLY A 400 -7.00 -9.31 -0.32
CA GLY A 400 -5.89 -10.02 -0.94
C GLY A 400 -4.71 -9.08 -1.09
N THR A 401 -3.52 -9.54 -0.79
CA THR A 401 -2.29 -8.76 -0.92
C THR A 401 -1.17 -9.59 -1.51
N ARG A 402 -0.24 -8.92 -2.19
CA ARG A 402 0.99 -9.49 -2.70
C ARG A 402 2.14 -8.52 -2.49
N ILE A 403 3.28 -9.02 -2.03
CA ILE A 403 4.54 -8.30 -2.03
C ILE A 403 5.62 -9.18 -2.63
N GLU A 404 6.55 -8.57 -3.38
CA GLU A 404 7.74 -9.20 -3.90
C GLU A 404 8.93 -8.28 -3.63
N VAL A 405 9.97 -8.79 -2.99
CA VAL A 405 11.19 -8.06 -2.65
C VAL A 405 12.37 -8.70 -3.36
N ASN A 406 13.08 -7.88 -4.14
CA ASN A 406 14.25 -8.28 -4.91
C ASN A 406 15.26 -7.13 -5.01
N GLU A 407 16.31 -7.28 -5.83
CA GLU A 407 17.40 -6.32 -5.97
C GLU A 407 16.99 -4.95 -6.47
N ALA A 408 15.90 -4.86 -7.24
CA ALA A 408 15.42 -3.60 -7.82
C ALA A 408 14.53 -2.81 -6.86
N GLY A 409 13.86 -3.51 -5.92
CA GLY A 409 12.87 -2.89 -5.04
C GLY A 409 11.98 -3.86 -4.31
N ALA A 410 11.00 -3.29 -3.65
CA ALA A 410 9.84 -4.02 -3.18
C ALA A 410 8.77 -3.93 -4.27
N LYS A 411 8.64 -4.96 -5.02
CA LYS A 411 8.00 -5.29 -6.29
C LYS A 411 8.81 -4.99 -7.55
N ALA A 412 8.91 -6.00 -8.38
CA ALA A 412 9.83 -6.13 -9.48
C ALA A 412 9.33 -5.69 -10.83
N MET A 413 10.15 -5.31 -11.64
CA MET A 413 10.79 -5.83 -12.82
C MET A 413 11.61 -4.76 -13.52
N SER A 414 12.87 -5.17 -13.82
CA SER A 414 13.77 -4.59 -14.79
C SER A 414 14.76 -3.51 -14.33
N PHE A 415 15.99 -3.83 -14.60
CA PHE A 415 17.30 -3.31 -14.23
C PHE A 415 17.69 -2.03 -14.96
N THR A 416 18.31 -1.06 -14.27
CA THR A 416 19.20 -0.06 -14.85
C THR A 416 20.33 0.29 -13.87
N LYS A 417 21.56 0.11 -14.30
CA LYS A 417 22.79 0.34 -13.54
C LYS A 417 23.06 1.84 -13.35
N VAL A 418 23.21 2.29 -12.10
CA VAL A 418 23.78 3.59 -11.75
C VAL A 418 24.92 3.35 -10.78
N GLY A 419 26.12 3.83 -11.12
CA GLY A 419 27.30 3.71 -10.28
C GLY A 419 27.30 4.77 -9.19
N ALA A 420 27.80 4.43 -8.00
CA ALA A 420 27.95 5.33 -6.88
C ALA A 420 29.44 5.48 -6.50
N ASP A 421 29.84 6.70 -6.18
CA ASP A 421 31.18 7.03 -5.68
C ASP A 421 31.18 7.02 -4.15
N SER A 422 32.29 6.51 -3.58
CA SER A 422 32.50 6.37 -2.16
C SER A 422 33.27 7.57 -1.58
N VAL A 423 32.83 8.04 -0.41
CA VAL A 423 33.64 8.89 0.46
C VAL A 423 33.65 8.27 1.85
N SER A 424 34.81 7.94 2.37
CA SER A 424 34.95 7.27 3.64
C SER A 424 35.25 8.24 4.79
N ALA A 425 34.50 8.07 5.88
CA ALA A 425 34.89 8.43 7.23
C ALA A 425 34.69 7.20 8.11
N PRO A 426 35.45 6.98 9.20
CA PRO A 426 35.23 5.83 10.07
C PRO A 426 33.90 6.03 10.82
N VAL A 427 32.99 5.13 10.56
CA VAL A 427 31.66 5.08 11.16
C VAL A 427 31.53 3.68 11.77
N ASP A 428 30.83 3.54 12.88
CA ASP A 428 30.49 2.24 13.43
C ASP A 428 29.84 1.40 12.32
N ASN A 429 30.38 0.20 12.08
CA ASN A 429 29.93 -0.70 11.04
C ASN A 429 28.99 -1.73 11.69
N VAL A 430 27.74 -1.76 11.23
CA VAL A 430 26.72 -2.68 11.71
C VAL A 430 26.49 -3.76 10.67
N GLU A 431 26.51 -5.02 11.10
CA GLU A 431 26.08 -6.18 10.31
C GLU A 431 24.59 -6.42 10.59
N PHE A 432 23.78 -6.36 9.55
CA PHE A 432 22.35 -6.60 9.63
C PHE A 432 21.95 -7.73 8.68
N THR A 433 21.98 -8.97 9.22
CA THR A 433 21.72 -10.18 8.45
C THR A 433 20.34 -10.72 8.76
N VAL A 434 19.44 -10.69 7.77
CA VAL A 434 18.05 -11.16 7.87
C VAL A 434 18.01 -12.64 7.47
N ASP A 435 18.46 -13.50 8.37
CA ASP A 435 18.61 -14.94 8.18
C ASP A 435 17.62 -15.79 8.98
N ARG A 436 16.63 -15.17 9.63
CA ARG A 436 15.63 -15.79 10.50
C ARG A 436 14.30 -15.02 10.44
N PRO A 437 13.22 -15.50 11.09
CA PRO A 437 11.92 -14.81 11.08
C PRO A 437 12.03 -13.32 11.37
N PHE A 438 11.38 -12.52 10.53
CA PHE A 438 11.42 -11.06 10.61
C PHE A 438 10.08 -10.42 10.26
N LEU A 439 9.92 -9.16 10.65
CA LEU A 439 8.78 -8.33 10.31
C LEU A 439 9.22 -7.23 9.35
N TYR A 440 8.30 -6.77 8.52
CA TYR A 440 8.55 -5.62 7.64
C TYR A 440 7.34 -4.69 7.55
N SER A 441 7.59 -3.43 7.20
CA SER A 441 6.56 -2.48 6.83
C SER A 441 6.97 -1.69 5.59
N TYR A 442 6.09 -1.63 4.59
CA TYR A 442 6.22 -0.71 3.47
C TYR A 442 5.60 0.62 3.85
N VAL A 443 6.42 1.65 3.95
CA VAL A 443 6.04 2.97 4.47
C VAL A 443 6.13 4.02 3.37
N THR A 444 5.09 4.85 3.25
CA THR A 444 5.08 5.98 2.31
C THR A 444 6.03 7.09 2.75
N PRO A 445 6.36 8.07 1.85
CA PRO A 445 7.14 9.25 2.23
C PRO A 445 6.57 10.05 3.41
N ASP A 446 5.25 9.99 3.63
CA ASP A 446 4.58 10.69 4.73
C ASP A 446 4.49 9.85 6.01
N GLY A 447 4.99 8.63 6.01
CA GLY A 447 4.99 7.76 7.17
C GLY A 447 3.77 6.85 7.32
N ILE A 448 2.98 6.65 6.26
CA ILE A 448 1.79 5.78 6.28
C ILE A 448 2.22 4.33 6.02
N PRO A 449 1.92 3.36 6.93
CA PRO A 449 2.16 1.95 6.67
C PRO A 449 1.16 1.42 5.63
N LEU A 450 1.61 1.20 4.40
CA LEU A 450 0.77 0.60 3.35
C LEU A 450 0.62 -0.91 3.54
N PHE A 451 1.72 -1.57 3.92
CA PHE A 451 1.77 -3.00 4.22
C PHE A 451 2.57 -3.24 5.49
N ILE A 452 2.16 -4.23 6.25
CA ILE A 452 2.93 -4.82 7.36
C ILE A 452 2.93 -6.32 7.14
N GLY A 453 4.08 -6.97 7.29
CA GLY A 453 4.17 -8.41 7.09
C GLY A 453 5.07 -9.12 8.07
N ALA A 454 4.84 -10.43 8.14
CA ALA A 454 5.59 -11.40 8.90
C ALA A 454 6.15 -12.45 7.96
N VAL A 455 7.44 -12.66 8.01
CA VAL A 455 8.15 -13.71 7.27
C VAL A 455 8.65 -14.73 8.28
N ARG A 456 8.05 -15.91 8.29
CA ARG A 456 8.39 -17.01 9.22
C ARG A 456 9.24 -18.07 8.54
N ASN A 457 8.97 -18.34 7.29
CA ASN A 457 9.65 -19.37 6.50
C ASN A 457 9.91 -18.88 5.09
N LEU A 458 11.04 -19.24 4.52
CA LEU A 458 11.40 -19.01 3.13
C LEU A 458 11.88 -20.32 2.48
N GLY A 459 11.77 -20.43 1.15
CA GLY A 459 12.10 -21.64 0.44
C GLY A 459 10.94 -22.65 0.52
N GLY A 460 10.06 -22.62 -0.49
CA GLY A 460 8.92 -23.54 -0.59
C GLY A 460 9.36 -25.01 -0.58
N VAL A 461 8.59 -25.84 0.09
CA VAL A 461 8.65 -27.29 -0.05
C VAL A 461 8.28 -27.63 -1.49
N GLY A 462 9.26 -28.02 -2.28
CA GLY A 462 9.06 -28.58 -3.62
C GLY A 462 9.30 -27.57 -4.75
N GLY A 463 10.51 -27.66 -5.29
CA GLY A 463 10.80 -27.09 -6.58
C GLY A 463 9.89 -27.66 -7.65
N GLU A 464 9.40 -26.79 -8.51
CA GLU A 464 9.25 -27.14 -9.92
C GLU A 464 9.80 -25.99 -10.76
N ASN A 465 10.67 -26.38 -11.69
CA ASN A 465 11.40 -25.59 -12.69
C ASN A 465 10.50 -24.76 -13.63
#